data_e410a067b49607415929b945f796051f
#
_entry.id   e410a067b49607415929b945f796051f
#
_cell.length_a   1.000
_cell.length_b   1.000
_cell.length_c   1.000
_cell.angle_alpha   90.00
_cell.angle_beta   90.00
_cell.angle_gamma   90.00
#
_symmetry.space_group_name_H-M   'P 1'
#
loop_
_entity.id
_entity.type
_entity.pdbx_description
1 polymer ?
#
loop_
_entity_poly.entity_id
_entity_poly.type
_entity_poly.pdbx_seq_one_letter_code
_entity_poly.pdbx_strand_id
1 'polypeptide(L)'
;YKEQAKYLWDHLQTDADHVFILYGDNSDKQNSGIRQKLREVPKDQSLILVATGQKIGEGFDCPRLDTLMLAAPVSFSGRLEQYLGRLNRDYEGKTKVIVYDYIDAHISVFDNMYAKRLKTYKHIGFHLSSNGSLSKQTANAIYDSGNYTDVFERDIVEAEKTIFVSCPELTWDKVKRFLFLVKTRQEAGCKVTVITKNPQNALYGSSEFVRELVKEMQQGGIFVILKDEVSEHFAVLDDELVWHGGMNLLGKEDAWDNLMRIKSVQVAAELLEIALKKEE
;
A
#
# COMPACT_ATOMS: atom_id res chain seq x y z
N TYR A 1 16.09 -14.41 14.68
CA TYR A 1 15.15 -14.39 15.60
C TYR A 1 14.57 -15.63 16.33
N LYS A 2 15.47 -16.47 16.85
CA LYS A 2 15.09 -17.66 17.62
C LYS A 2 14.48 -17.29 18.98
N GLU A 3 15.06 -16.28 19.63
CA GLU A 3 14.58 -15.78 20.93
C GLU A 3 13.18 -15.19 20.85
N GLN A 4 12.87 -14.46 19.76
CA GLN A 4 11.52 -13.95 19.52
C GLN A 4 10.49 -15.07 19.33
N ALA A 5 10.86 -16.12 18.59
CA ALA A 5 9.97 -17.27 18.41
C ALA A 5 9.70 -17.98 19.74
N LYS A 6 10.72 -18.13 20.58
CA LYS A 6 10.57 -18.71 21.92
C LYS A 6 9.71 -17.81 22.81
N TYR A 7 9.98 -16.51 22.82
CA TYR A 7 9.18 -15.54 23.57
C TYR A 7 7.69 -15.60 23.18
N LEU A 8 7.37 -15.60 21.88
CA LEU A 8 6.00 -15.73 21.41
C LEU A 8 5.39 -17.06 21.84
N TRP A 9 6.13 -18.17 21.70
CA TRP A 9 5.64 -19.47 22.10
C TRP A 9 5.32 -19.52 23.58
N ASP A 10 6.19 -18.97 24.46
CA ASP A 10 5.98 -18.94 25.90
C ASP A 10 4.72 -18.13 26.29
N HIS A 11 4.43 -17.04 25.56
CA HIS A 11 3.28 -16.15 25.87
C HIS A 11 1.96 -16.63 25.29
N LEU A 12 1.97 -17.44 24.23
CA LEU A 12 0.75 -17.89 23.55
C LEU A 12 0.18 -19.21 24.10
N GLN A 13 0.77 -19.76 25.16
CA GLN A 13 0.37 -21.09 25.67
C GLN A 13 -1.11 -21.21 26.11
N THR A 14 -1.76 -20.09 26.41
CA THR A 14 -3.16 -20.03 26.86
C THR A 14 -4.13 -19.62 25.75
N ASP A 15 -3.61 -19.28 24.55
CA ASP A 15 -4.43 -18.69 23.48
C ASP A 15 -5.02 -19.73 22.51
N ALA A 16 -4.62 -20.99 22.66
CA ALA A 16 -5.16 -22.11 21.88
C ALA A 16 -5.08 -23.41 22.67
N ASP A 17 -5.87 -24.42 22.27
CA ASP A 17 -5.82 -25.76 22.87
C ASP A 17 -4.45 -26.43 22.68
N HIS A 18 -3.78 -26.09 21.57
CA HIS A 18 -2.45 -26.60 21.25
C HIS A 18 -1.54 -25.50 20.73
N VAL A 19 -0.35 -25.35 21.33
CA VAL A 19 0.67 -24.40 20.88
C VAL A 19 1.98 -25.15 20.62
N PHE A 20 2.46 -25.07 19.38
CA PHE A 20 3.68 -25.74 18.94
C PHE A 20 4.75 -24.73 18.53
N ILE A 21 6.03 -25.14 18.60
CA ILE A 21 7.13 -24.35 18.11
C ILE A 21 8.06 -25.17 17.19
N LEU A 22 8.32 -24.64 15.98
CA LEU A 22 9.30 -25.16 15.02
C LEU A 22 10.41 -24.12 14.82
N TYR A 23 11.58 -24.36 15.37
CA TYR A 23 12.71 -23.44 15.25
C TYR A 23 14.07 -24.16 15.14
N GLY A 24 15.13 -23.40 14.87
CA GLY A 24 16.42 -23.97 14.47
C GLY A 24 17.14 -24.82 15.52
N ASP A 25 16.83 -24.65 16.80
CA ASP A 25 17.49 -25.37 17.89
C ASP A 25 16.87 -26.76 18.15
N ASN A 26 15.72 -27.03 17.58
CA ASN A 26 15.14 -28.37 17.61
C ASN A 26 15.93 -29.31 16.70
N SER A 27 16.21 -30.51 17.18
CA SER A 27 16.74 -31.59 16.33
C SER A 27 15.71 -32.01 15.26
N ASP A 28 16.15 -32.65 14.20
CA ASP A 28 15.25 -33.15 13.16
C ASP A 28 14.22 -34.17 13.70
N LYS A 29 14.62 -34.96 14.69
CA LYS A 29 13.72 -35.90 15.40
C LYS A 29 12.63 -35.15 16.17
N GLN A 30 12.98 -34.06 16.87
CA GLN A 30 12.03 -33.22 17.58
C GLN A 30 11.06 -32.54 16.60
N ASN A 31 11.58 -31.96 15.52
CA ASN A 31 10.75 -31.32 14.49
C ASN A 31 9.81 -32.33 13.81
N SER A 32 10.26 -33.56 13.55
CA SER A 32 9.41 -34.64 13.02
C SER A 32 8.30 -35.03 14.00
N GLY A 33 8.63 -35.14 15.30
CA GLY A 33 7.62 -35.41 16.34
C GLY A 33 6.57 -34.29 16.46
N ILE A 34 6.99 -33.03 16.34
CA ILE A 34 6.06 -31.89 16.35
C ILE A 34 5.16 -31.91 15.12
N ARG A 35 5.68 -32.21 13.92
CA ARG A 35 4.89 -32.35 12.69
C ARG A 35 3.87 -33.48 12.77
N GLN A 36 4.22 -34.57 13.43
CA GLN A 36 3.30 -35.66 13.67
C GLN A 36 2.17 -35.23 14.61
N LYS A 37 2.50 -34.61 15.75
CA LYS A 37 1.52 -34.10 16.72
C LYS A 37 0.57 -33.08 16.09
N LEU A 38 1.06 -32.18 15.21
CA LEU A 38 0.23 -31.23 14.46
C LEU A 38 -0.86 -31.91 13.61
N ARG A 39 -0.56 -33.09 13.05
CA ARG A 39 -1.53 -33.87 12.25
C ARG A 39 -2.57 -34.60 13.10
N GLU A 40 -2.21 -34.91 14.35
CA GLU A 40 -3.05 -35.66 15.28
C GLU A 40 -4.00 -34.74 16.08
N VAL A 41 -3.85 -33.40 16.00
CA VAL A 41 -4.76 -32.47 16.69
C VAL A 41 -6.17 -32.62 16.15
N PRO A 42 -7.18 -32.85 16.99
CA PRO A 42 -8.59 -32.97 16.60
C PRO A 42 -9.06 -31.72 15.81
N LYS A 43 -10.00 -31.91 14.87
CA LYS A 43 -10.47 -30.82 13.99
C LYS A 43 -11.21 -29.71 14.74
N ASP A 44 -11.83 -30.03 15.85
CA ASP A 44 -12.60 -29.13 16.72
C ASP A 44 -11.74 -28.35 17.74
N GLN A 45 -10.45 -28.66 17.82
CA GLN A 45 -9.51 -27.99 18.72
C GLN A 45 -8.68 -26.95 17.98
N SER A 46 -8.44 -25.81 18.62
CA SER A 46 -7.61 -24.74 18.08
C SER A 46 -6.12 -25.06 18.19
N LEU A 47 -5.34 -24.54 17.22
CA LEU A 47 -3.89 -24.69 17.29
C LEU A 47 -3.16 -23.43 16.83
N ILE A 48 -2.05 -23.16 17.49
CA ILE A 48 -1.08 -22.16 17.09
C ILE A 48 0.27 -22.83 16.82
N LEU A 49 0.87 -22.47 15.69
CA LEU A 49 2.22 -22.87 15.34
C LEU A 49 3.13 -21.65 15.27
N VAL A 50 4.05 -21.52 16.19
CA VAL A 50 5.14 -20.56 16.12
C VAL A 50 6.31 -21.18 15.36
N ALA A 51 6.80 -20.51 14.32
CA ALA A 51 7.89 -21.08 13.53
C ALA A 51 8.86 -20.02 13.01
N THR A 52 10.13 -20.38 12.88
CA THR A 52 11.08 -19.59 12.11
C THR A 52 10.94 -19.90 10.62
N GLY A 53 11.07 -18.87 9.79
CA GLY A 53 10.78 -18.97 8.34
C GLY A 53 11.56 -20.07 7.60
N GLN A 54 12.74 -20.44 8.08
CA GLN A 54 13.52 -21.52 7.49
C GLN A 54 12.86 -22.91 7.70
N LYS A 55 12.15 -23.11 8.80
CA LYS A 55 11.53 -24.41 9.14
C LYS A 55 10.17 -24.63 8.50
N ILE A 56 9.51 -23.57 8.04
CA ILE A 56 8.28 -23.66 7.25
C ILE A 56 8.61 -23.87 5.75
N GLY A 57 9.80 -23.49 5.30
CA GLY A 57 10.22 -23.59 3.89
C GLY A 57 10.36 -25.02 3.34
N GLU A 58 10.87 -25.96 4.13
CA GLU A 58 11.21 -27.31 3.66
C GLU A 58 10.32 -28.39 4.30
N GLY A 59 9.56 -29.10 3.45
CA GLY A 59 8.81 -30.28 3.87
C GLY A 59 7.70 -30.06 4.92
N PHE A 60 7.35 -28.81 5.22
CA PHE A 60 6.24 -28.49 6.12
C PHE A 60 4.91 -28.58 5.38
N ASP A 61 3.97 -29.33 5.90
CA ASP A 61 2.63 -29.45 5.36
C ASP A 61 1.59 -29.57 6.48
N CYS A 62 0.72 -28.55 6.57
CA CYS A 62 -0.39 -28.52 7.52
C CYS A 62 -1.57 -27.76 6.89
N PRO A 63 -2.39 -28.44 6.05
CA PRO A 63 -3.46 -27.80 5.27
C PRO A 63 -4.54 -27.13 6.11
N ARG A 64 -4.73 -27.56 7.37
CA ARG A 64 -5.73 -26.98 8.28
C ARG A 64 -5.43 -25.53 8.71
N LEU A 65 -4.18 -25.07 8.59
CA LEU A 65 -3.84 -23.68 8.91
C LEU A 65 -4.55 -22.73 7.94
N ASP A 66 -5.26 -21.77 8.48
CA ASP A 66 -6.04 -20.77 7.76
C ASP A 66 -5.55 -19.35 7.95
N THR A 67 -4.71 -19.14 8.95
CA THR A 67 -4.21 -17.81 9.32
C THR A 67 -2.68 -17.78 9.38
N LEU A 68 -2.09 -16.76 8.77
CA LEU A 68 -0.66 -16.45 8.82
C LEU A 68 -0.45 -15.11 9.54
N MET A 69 0.38 -15.11 10.56
CA MET A 69 0.83 -13.88 11.24
C MET A 69 2.32 -13.68 10.96
N LEU A 70 2.65 -12.67 10.17
CA LEU A 70 4.04 -12.30 9.86
C LEU A 70 4.60 -11.40 10.97
N ALA A 71 5.05 -12.01 12.06
CA ALA A 71 5.60 -11.30 13.23
C ALA A 71 7.05 -10.80 13.04
N ALA A 72 7.63 -10.96 11.86
CA ALA A 72 8.96 -10.47 11.52
C ALA A 72 9.01 -10.04 10.05
N PRO A 73 9.81 -9.02 9.69
CA PRO A 73 9.91 -8.54 8.31
C PRO A 73 10.47 -9.64 7.39
N VAL A 74 9.74 -9.96 6.34
CA VAL A 74 10.15 -10.87 5.26
C VAL A 74 10.36 -10.04 4.01
N SER A 75 11.56 -10.10 3.43
CA SER A 75 11.94 -9.29 2.26
C SER A 75 11.85 -10.04 0.92
N PHE A 76 11.79 -11.37 0.93
CA PHE A 76 11.84 -12.19 -0.28
C PHE A 76 10.44 -12.64 -0.71
N SER A 77 10.01 -12.22 -1.90
CA SER A 77 8.74 -12.63 -2.53
C SER A 77 8.59 -14.16 -2.60
N GLY A 78 9.61 -14.87 -3.04
CA GLY A 78 9.57 -16.32 -3.17
C GLY A 78 9.31 -17.08 -1.86
N ARG A 79 9.78 -16.57 -0.70
CA ARG A 79 9.45 -17.17 0.61
C ARG A 79 8.00 -16.90 1.00
N LEU A 80 7.53 -15.69 0.75
CA LEU A 80 6.14 -15.34 1.02
C LEU A 80 5.18 -16.17 0.17
N GLU A 81 5.48 -16.34 -1.13
CA GLU A 81 4.73 -17.20 -2.04
C GLU A 81 4.65 -18.65 -1.53
N GLN A 82 5.77 -19.19 -1.03
CA GLN A 82 5.78 -20.52 -0.43
C GLN A 82 4.88 -20.62 0.81
N TYR A 83 4.90 -19.62 1.70
CA TYR A 83 4.03 -19.63 2.88
C TYR A 83 2.57 -19.54 2.49
N LEU A 84 2.23 -18.64 1.58
CA LEU A 84 0.86 -18.45 1.09
C LEU A 84 0.36 -19.66 0.29
N GLY A 85 1.20 -20.26 -0.54
CA GLY A 85 0.86 -21.48 -1.28
C GLY A 85 0.56 -22.66 -0.36
N ARG A 86 1.22 -22.76 0.81
CA ARG A 86 0.91 -23.80 1.82
C ARG A 86 -0.35 -23.48 2.60
N LEU A 87 -0.57 -22.18 2.87
CA LEU A 87 -1.76 -21.73 3.56
C LEU A 87 -3.01 -21.88 2.67
N ASN A 88 -2.89 -21.73 1.37
CA ASN A 88 -4.00 -21.84 0.40
C ASN A 88 -4.40 -23.29 0.07
N ARG A 89 -3.80 -24.29 0.71
CA ARG A 89 -4.20 -25.68 0.47
C ARG A 89 -5.61 -25.95 1.00
N ASP A 90 -6.35 -26.72 0.21
CA ASP A 90 -7.71 -27.11 0.56
C ASP A 90 -7.73 -27.97 1.82
N TYR A 91 -8.66 -27.67 2.69
CA TYR A 91 -8.95 -28.44 3.90
C TYR A 91 -10.43 -28.34 4.22
N GLU A 92 -11.03 -29.45 4.64
CA GLU A 92 -12.46 -29.53 4.95
C GLU A 92 -12.85 -28.52 6.04
N GLY A 93 -13.84 -27.67 5.75
CA GLY A 93 -14.30 -26.60 6.65
C GLY A 93 -13.52 -25.29 6.55
N LYS A 94 -12.44 -25.22 5.78
CA LYS A 94 -11.67 -24.00 5.54
C LYS A 94 -12.32 -23.16 4.46
N THR A 95 -12.91 -22.04 4.85
CA THR A 95 -13.67 -21.15 3.94
C THR A 95 -12.90 -19.92 3.52
N LYS A 96 -11.85 -19.54 4.25
CA LYS A 96 -11.04 -18.35 4.00
C LYS A 96 -9.62 -18.54 4.51
N VAL A 97 -8.72 -17.75 3.96
CA VAL A 97 -7.33 -17.63 4.42
C VAL A 97 -7.07 -16.17 4.79
N ILE A 98 -6.50 -15.95 5.97
CA ILE A 98 -6.22 -14.61 6.48
C ILE A 98 -4.71 -14.43 6.68
N VAL A 99 -4.19 -13.26 6.31
CA VAL A 99 -2.81 -12.88 6.58
C VAL A 99 -2.78 -11.60 7.40
N TYR A 100 -2.17 -11.65 8.56
CA TYR A 100 -1.83 -10.48 9.36
C TYR A 100 -0.37 -10.13 9.11
N ASP A 101 -0.14 -9.02 8.46
CA ASP A 101 1.19 -8.51 8.15
C ASP A 101 1.50 -7.32 9.07
N TYR A 102 2.40 -7.52 10.03
CA TYR A 102 2.79 -6.47 10.96
C TYR A 102 3.87 -5.59 10.33
N ILE A 103 3.55 -4.31 10.21
CA ILE A 103 4.39 -3.33 9.51
C ILE A 103 4.92 -2.31 10.50
N ASP A 104 6.23 -2.19 10.55
CA ASP A 104 6.91 -1.09 11.24
C ASP A 104 7.07 0.10 10.26
N ALA A 105 5.97 0.81 10.01
CA ALA A 105 5.90 1.89 9.03
C ALA A 105 6.82 3.09 9.36
N HIS A 106 7.37 3.15 10.58
CA HIS A 106 8.31 4.20 10.98
C HIS A 106 9.74 3.97 10.45
N ILE A 107 10.01 2.80 9.88
CA ILE A 107 11.33 2.41 9.41
C ILE A 107 11.23 2.19 7.89
N SER A 108 11.81 3.09 7.10
CA SER A 108 11.73 3.09 5.64
C SER A 108 12.14 1.76 4.97
N VAL A 109 13.10 1.03 5.56
CA VAL A 109 13.50 -0.30 5.07
C VAL A 109 12.35 -1.31 5.19
N PHE A 110 11.58 -1.27 6.28
CA PHE A 110 10.46 -2.19 6.50
C PHE A 110 9.24 -1.83 5.66
N ASP A 111 9.03 -0.55 5.41
CA ASP A 111 7.99 -0.07 4.48
C ASP A 111 8.26 -0.55 3.05
N ASN A 112 9.50 -0.41 2.56
CA ASN A 112 9.92 -0.97 1.27
C ASN A 112 9.76 -2.50 1.17
N MET A 113 10.02 -3.22 2.27
CA MET A 113 9.76 -4.67 2.33
C MET A 113 8.26 -4.97 2.23
N TYR A 114 7.43 -4.18 2.88
CA TYR A 114 5.98 -4.30 2.81
C TYR A 114 5.44 -4.02 1.40
N ALA A 115 5.90 -2.97 0.74
CA ALA A 115 5.53 -2.68 -0.63
C ALA A 115 5.80 -3.85 -1.61
N LYS A 116 6.93 -4.56 -1.40
CA LYS A 116 7.22 -5.79 -2.14
C LYS A 116 6.25 -6.92 -1.80
N ARG A 117 5.89 -7.10 -0.53
CA ARG A 117 4.91 -8.10 -0.10
C ARG A 117 3.52 -7.82 -0.67
N LEU A 118 3.10 -6.55 -0.72
CA LEU A 118 1.83 -6.14 -1.32
C LEU A 118 1.70 -6.58 -2.78
N LYS A 119 2.78 -6.44 -3.58
CA LYS A 119 2.80 -6.93 -4.96
C LYS A 119 2.57 -8.45 -5.01
N THR A 120 3.21 -9.19 -4.11
CA THR A 120 3.05 -10.65 -4.00
C THR A 120 1.61 -11.02 -3.58
N TYR A 121 1.03 -10.35 -2.59
CA TYR A 121 -0.36 -10.59 -2.16
C TYR A 121 -1.34 -10.38 -3.31
N LYS A 122 -1.24 -9.26 -4.03
CA LYS A 122 -2.09 -8.96 -5.20
C LYS A 122 -1.92 -10.03 -6.29
N HIS A 123 -0.68 -10.45 -6.57
CA HIS A 123 -0.38 -11.46 -7.59
C HIS A 123 -1.02 -12.82 -7.29
N ILE A 124 -1.07 -13.22 -6.02
CA ILE A 124 -1.64 -14.50 -5.57
C ILE A 124 -3.17 -14.42 -5.36
N GLY A 125 -3.77 -13.23 -5.51
CA GLY A 125 -5.23 -13.03 -5.39
C GLY A 125 -5.72 -12.71 -3.97
N PHE A 126 -4.84 -12.28 -3.06
CA PHE A 126 -5.28 -11.75 -1.77
C PHE A 126 -5.83 -10.34 -1.92
N HIS A 127 -6.93 -10.07 -1.24
CA HIS A 127 -7.55 -8.75 -1.15
C HIS A 127 -7.22 -8.13 0.21
N LEU A 128 -6.88 -6.84 0.19
CA LEU A 128 -6.72 -6.08 1.43
C LEU A 128 -8.09 -5.88 2.07
N SER A 129 -8.22 -6.29 3.32
CA SER A 129 -9.44 -6.02 4.09
C SER A 129 -9.37 -4.63 4.68
N SER A 130 -10.34 -3.77 4.36
CA SER A 130 -10.47 -2.43 4.92
C SER A 130 -10.86 -2.40 6.40
N ASN A 131 -11.22 -3.54 7.00
CA ASN A 131 -11.56 -3.66 8.42
C ASN A 131 -10.34 -3.89 9.32
N GLY A 132 -9.18 -4.17 8.75
CA GLY A 132 -7.94 -4.05 9.47
C GLY A 132 -7.62 -2.55 9.54
N SER A 133 -7.67 -1.96 10.71
CA SER A 133 -6.95 -0.75 11.00
C SER A 133 -5.53 -0.92 10.44
N LEU A 134 -5.31 -0.52 9.20
CA LEU A 134 -3.99 -0.07 8.81
C LEU A 134 -3.69 0.97 9.88
N SER A 135 -2.79 0.61 10.79
CA SER A 135 -2.25 1.52 11.77
C SER A 135 -2.18 2.87 11.08
N LYS A 136 -2.72 3.93 11.71
CA LYS A 136 -2.59 5.29 11.20
C LYS A 136 -1.25 5.35 10.50
N GLN A 137 -1.27 5.30 9.15
CA GLN A 137 -0.07 5.62 8.42
C GLN A 137 0.39 6.91 9.07
N THR A 138 1.63 6.97 9.45
CA THR A 138 2.17 8.19 10.02
C THR A 138 1.65 9.30 9.16
N ALA A 139 0.94 10.26 9.78
CA ALA A 139 0.28 11.32 9.02
C ALA A 139 1.25 11.98 8.04
N ASN A 140 2.54 11.79 8.27
CA ASN A 140 3.66 12.34 7.54
C ASN A 140 4.62 11.22 7.13
N ALA A 141 4.91 11.09 5.84
CA ALA A 141 5.86 10.12 5.28
C ALA A 141 6.52 10.67 4.01
N ILE A 142 7.68 10.15 3.66
CA ILE A 142 8.39 10.47 2.42
C ILE A 142 8.33 9.26 1.50
N TYR A 143 7.99 9.49 0.25
CA TYR A 143 7.83 8.50 -0.80
C TYR A 143 8.75 8.78 -1.97
N ASP A 144 9.15 7.74 -2.68
CA ASP A 144 9.88 7.80 -3.95
C ASP A 144 9.01 7.29 -5.12
N SER A 145 9.54 7.36 -6.34
CA SER A 145 8.85 6.90 -7.55
C SER A 145 8.45 5.42 -7.53
N GLY A 146 9.09 4.61 -6.68
CA GLY A 146 8.82 3.17 -6.57
C GLY A 146 7.67 2.81 -5.64
N ASN A 147 7.23 3.71 -4.75
CA ASN A 147 6.32 3.36 -3.65
C ASN A 147 5.14 4.32 -3.42
N TYR A 148 5.10 5.50 -4.06
CA TYR A 148 4.04 6.48 -3.79
C TYR A 148 2.70 6.15 -4.46
N THR A 149 2.71 5.53 -5.63
CA THR A 149 1.54 5.40 -6.50
C THR A 149 0.35 4.73 -5.80
N ASP A 150 0.57 3.58 -5.17
CA ASP A 150 -0.50 2.83 -4.48
C ASP A 150 -1.11 3.64 -3.32
N VAL A 151 -0.29 4.43 -2.64
CA VAL A 151 -0.73 5.25 -1.50
C VAL A 151 -1.47 6.49 -1.98
N PHE A 152 -0.94 7.17 -2.98
CA PHE A 152 -1.56 8.35 -3.58
C PHE A 152 -2.92 8.00 -4.23
N GLU A 153 -2.99 6.92 -5.00
CA GLU A 153 -4.24 6.45 -5.59
C GLU A 153 -5.30 6.11 -4.54
N ARG A 154 -4.89 5.48 -3.43
CA ARG A 154 -5.80 5.21 -2.31
C ARG A 154 -6.30 6.50 -1.68
N ASP A 155 -5.42 7.46 -1.40
CA ASP A 155 -5.81 8.75 -0.83
C ASP A 155 -6.81 9.48 -1.75
N ILE A 156 -6.63 9.42 -3.08
CA ILE A 156 -7.60 9.95 -4.05
C ILE A 156 -8.97 9.25 -3.91
N VAL A 157 -8.97 7.91 -3.82
CA VAL A 157 -10.21 7.12 -3.71
C VAL A 157 -10.90 7.34 -2.36
N GLU A 158 -10.17 7.66 -1.30
CA GLU A 158 -10.69 7.96 0.04
C GLU A 158 -11.15 9.41 0.21
N ALA A 159 -10.77 10.33 -0.68
CA ALA A 159 -11.16 11.73 -0.60
C ALA A 159 -12.70 11.91 -0.69
N GLU A 160 -13.26 12.73 0.20
CA GLU A 160 -14.70 12.91 0.33
C GLU A 160 -15.19 14.26 -0.22
N LYS A 161 -14.39 15.33 -0.09
CA LYS A 161 -14.82 16.72 -0.35
C LYS A 161 -14.13 17.35 -1.55
N THR A 162 -12.79 17.35 -1.51
CA THR A 162 -11.98 18.08 -2.49
C THR A 162 -10.73 17.29 -2.90
N ILE A 163 -10.42 17.32 -4.18
CA ILE A 163 -9.15 16.87 -4.74
C ILE A 163 -8.58 18.01 -5.57
N PHE A 164 -7.44 18.55 -5.14
CA PHE A 164 -6.74 19.61 -5.82
C PHE A 164 -5.34 19.12 -6.21
N VAL A 165 -4.97 19.25 -7.48
CA VAL A 165 -3.65 18.83 -7.97
C VAL A 165 -3.01 19.98 -8.75
N SER A 166 -1.77 20.36 -8.37
CA SER A 166 -0.90 21.21 -9.16
C SER A 166 0.17 20.38 -9.83
N CYS A 167 0.19 20.38 -11.15
CA CYS A 167 1.09 19.56 -11.94
C CYS A 167 1.42 20.26 -13.27
N PRO A 168 2.67 20.77 -13.44
CA PRO A 168 3.04 21.51 -14.65
C PRO A 168 3.05 20.67 -15.93
N GLU A 169 3.27 19.37 -15.81
CA GLU A 169 3.38 18.45 -16.95
C GLU A 169 2.36 17.32 -16.85
N LEU A 170 1.83 16.93 -17.98
CA LEU A 170 0.80 15.90 -18.09
C LEU A 170 1.27 14.78 -19.03
N THR A 171 0.94 13.54 -18.67
CA THR A 171 1.06 12.36 -19.55
C THR A 171 -0.25 11.65 -19.68
N TRP A 172 -0.45 10.98 -20.83
CA TRP A 172 -1.69 10.28 -21.16
C TRP A 172 -2.08 9.23 -20.12
N ASP A 173 -1.12 8.39 -19.75
CA ASP A 173 -1.38 7.26 -18.84
C ASP A 173 -1.78 7.74 -17.45
N LYS A 174 -1.09 8.76 -16.92
CA LYS A 174 -1.38 9.34 -15.60
C LYS A 174 -2.73 10.07 -15.59
N VAL A 175 -3.02 10.86 -16.60
CA VAL A 175 -4.31 11.56 -16.71
C VAL A 175 -5.47 10.58 -16.86
N LYS A 176 -5.35 9.56 -17.71
CA LYS A 176 -6.37 8.50 -17.84
C LYS A 176 -6.60 7.75 -16.54
N ARG A 177 -5.52 7.42 -15.86
CA ARG A 177 -5.60 6.74 -14.55
C ARG A 177 -6.28 7.63 -13.51
N PHE A 178 -5.92 8.91 -13.46
CA PHE A 178 -6.53 9.88 -12.56
C PHE A 178 -8.01 10.05 -12.80
N LEU A 179 -8.43 10.23 -14.08
CA LEU A 179 -9.84 10.30 -14.47
C LEU A 179 -10.65 9.08 -14.01
N PHE A 180 -10.08 7.89 -14.15
CA PHE A 180 -10.71 6.66 -13.68
C PHE A 180 -10.92 6.67 -12.15
N LEU A 181 -9.90 7.11 -11.38
CA LEU A 181 -9.95 7.13 -9.91
C LEU A 181 -10.94 8.16 -9.37
N VAL A 182 -10.98 9.36 -9.96
CA VAL A 182 -11.82 10.44 -9.44
C VAL A 182 -13.28 10.32 -9.84
N LYS A 183 -13.63 9.53 -10.84
CA LYS A 183 -15.00 9.40 -11.35
C LYS A 183 -16.02 9.08 -10.25
N THR A 184 -15.77 8.06 -9.45
CA THR A 184 -16.66 7.66 -8.35
C THR A 184 -16.74 8.72 -7.25
N ARG A 185 -15.68 9.49 -7.07
CA ARG A 185 -15.64 10.58 -6.08
C ARG A 185 -16.46 11.77 -6.56
N GLN A 186 -16.38 12.12 -7.84
CA GLN A 186 -17.21 13.17 -8.44
C GLN A 186 -18.68 12.80 -8.39
N GLU A 187 -19.04 11.55 -8.69
CA GLU A 187 -20.41 11.04 -8.55
C GLU A 187 -20.92 11.14 -7.09
N ALA A 188 -20.04 11.06 -6.11
CA ALA A 188 -20.32 11.26 -4.69
C ALA A 188 -20.31 12.74 -4.26
N GLY A 189 -20.03 13.68 -5.17
CA GLY A 189 -20.04 15.13 -4.91
C GLY A 189 -18.68 15.74 -4.60
N CYS A 190 -17.59 14.98 -4.68
CA CYS A 190 -16.23 15.49 -4.50
C CYS A 190 -15.86 16.44 -5.65
N LYS A 191 -15.29 17.61 -5.31
CA LYS A 191 -14.84 18.60 -6.29
C LYS A 191 -13.40 18.34 -6.68
N VAL A 192 -13.15 18.21 -7.98
CA VAL A 192 -11.80 17.93 -8.50
C VAL A 192 -11.29 19.12 -9.30
N THR A 193 -10.13 19.66 -8.91
CA THR A 193 -9.47 20.79 -9.57
C THR A 193 -8.04 20.39 -9.94
N VAL A 194 -7.60 20.73 -11.13
CA VAL A 194 -6.23 20.56 -11.61
C VAL A 194 -5.69 21.91 -12.10
N ILE A 195 -4.52 22.31 -11.59
CA ILE A 195 -3.72 23.40 -12.17
C ILE A 195 -2.62 22.79 -13.03
N THR A 196 -2.50 23.26 -14.24
CA THR A 196 -1.42 22.86 -15.16
C THR A 196 -0.99 24.02 -16.06
N LYS A 197 0.15 23.87 -16.72
CA LYS A 197 0.65 24.87 -17.68
C LYS A 197 -0.29 25.04 -18.85
N ASN A 198 -0.36 26.28 -19.33
CA ASN A 198 -1.00 26.57 -20.60
C ASN A 198 -0.37 25.71 -21.72
N PRO A 199 -1.17 24.99 -22.52
CA PRO A 199 -0.66 24.16 -23.61
C PRO A 199 0.29 24.84 -24.58
N GLN A 200 0.20 26.17 -24.71
CA GLN A 200 1.11 26.96 -25.56
C GLN A 200 2.55 27.01 -24.98
N ASN A 201 2.71 26.82 -23.66
CA ASN A 201 3.97 26.88 -22.92
C ASN A 201 4.44 25.50 -22.49
N ALA A 202 3.91 24.43 -23.07
CA ALA A 202 4.29 23.05 -22.72
C ALA A 202 5.75 22.77 -23.10
N LEU A 203 6.54 22.32 -22.14
CA LEU A 203 7.94 21.93 -22.32
C LEU A 203 8.09 20.55 -22.96
N TYR A 204 7.12 19.66 -22.73
CA TYR A 204 7.12 18.29 -23.24
C TYR A 204 5.82 17.98 -23.98
N GLY A 205 5.96 17.34 -25.12
CA GLY A 205 4.86 17.05 -26.03
C GLY A 205 4.49 18.22 -26.95
N SER A 206 3.67 17.94 -27.96
CA SER A 206 3.11 19.02 -28.77
C SER A 206 2.04 19.77 -27.96
N SER A 207 1.92 21.07 -28.19
CA SER A 207 0.86 21.89 -27.57
C SER A 207 -0.56 21.33 -27.86
N GLU A 208 -0.72 20.63 -28.96
CA GLU A 208 -1.95 19.96 -29.36
C GLU A 208 -2.25 18.74 -28.45
N PHE A 209 -1.24 17.93 -28.15
CA PHE A 209 -1.37 16.79 -27.22
C PHE A 209 -1.79 17.23 -25.82
N VAL A 210 -1.14 18.24 -25.25
CA VAL A 210 -1.51 18.76 -23.91
C VAL A 210 -2.92 19.37 -23.93
N ARG A 211 -3.30 20.04 -25.02
CA ARG A 211 -4.65 20.59 -25.19
C ARG A 211 -5.72 19.47 -25.22
N GLU A 212 -5.41 18.33 -25.83
CA GLU A 212 -6.31 17.18 -25.83
C GLU A 212 -6.49 16.59 -24.43
N LEU A 213 -5.40 16.43 -23.66
CA LEU A 213 -5.46 16.00 -22.26
C LEU A 213 -6.28 16.93 -21.37
N VAL A 214 -6.09 18.25 -21.53
CA VAL A 214 -6.89 19.26 -20.80
C VAL A 214 -8.37 19.12 -21.14
N LYS A 215 -8.70 18.95 -22.44
CA LYS A 215 -10.07 18.77 -22.89
C LYS A 215 -10.70 17.49 -22.33
N GLU A 216 -9.95 16.39 -22.28
CA GLU A 216 -10.40 15.14 -21.66
C GLU A 216 -10.71 15.30 -20.17
N MET A 217 -9.83 15.97 -19.42
CA MET A 217 -10.07 16.26 -18.01
C MET A 217 -11.33 17.10 -17.81
N GLN A 218 -11.53 18.15 -18.62
CA GLN A 218 -12.73 18.98 -18.56
C GLN A 218 -14.00 18.20 -18.90
N GLN A 219 -13.95 17.35 -19.92
CA GLN A 219 -15.08 16.46 -20.29
C GLN A 219 -15.36 15.42 -19.18
N GLY A 220 -14.32 14.99 -18.46
CA GLY A 220 -14.43 14.16 -17.27
C GLY A 220 -14.91 14.89 -16.01
N GLY A 221 -15.35 16.16 -16.12
CA GLY A 221 -15.90 16.93 -15.00
C GLY A 221 -14.85 17.55 -14.06
N ILE A 222 -13.58 17.57 -14.46
CA ILE A 222 -12.50 18.21 -13.70
C ILE A 222 -12.46 19.71 -14.02
N PHE A 223 -12.39 20.55 -12.99
CA PHE A 223 -12.14 21.97 -13.15
C PHE A 223 -10.65 22.21 -13.42
N VAL A 224 -10.28 22.60 -14.65
CA VAL A 224 -8.89 22.80 -15.05
C VAL A 224 -8.56 24.29 -15.09
N ILE A 225 -7.55 24.71 -14.33
CA ILE A 225 -6.99 26.04 -14.32
C ILE A 225 -5.68 26.01 -15.12
N LEU A 226 -5.61 26.84 -16.15
CA LEU A 226 -4.41 26.99 -16.98
C LEU A 226 -3.63 28.23 -16.53
N LYS A 227 -2.34 28.07 -16.28
CA LYS A 227 -1.41 29.14 -15.95
C LYS A 227 -0.20 29.12 -16.88
N ASP A 228 0.38 30.28 -17.13
CA ASP A 228 1.58 30.39 -17.97
C ASP A 228 2.83 29.86 -17.25
N GLU A 229 2.90 30.08 -15.93
CA GLU A 229 3.94 29.53 -15.09
C GLU A 229 3.33 28.67 -13.98
N VAL A 230 3.71 27.40 -13.94
CA VAL A 230 3.42 26.44 -12.87
C VAL A 230 4.71 25.72 -12.56
N SER A 231 5.20 25.82 -11.35
CA SER A 231 6.43 25.16 -10.90
C SER A 231 6.18 24.18 -9.77
N GLU A 232 5.08 24.33 -9.03
CA GLU A 232 4.80 23.51 -7.86
C GLU A 232 4.14 22.18 -8.24
N HIS A 233 4.66 21.13 -7.62
CA HIS A 233 4.16 19.77 -7.74
C HIS A 233 3.54 19.35 -6.41
N PHE A 234 2.22 19.40 -6.31
CA PHE A 234 1.53 18.98 -5.09
C PHE A 234 0.09 18.54 -5.34
N ALA A 235 -0.46 17.83 -4.38
CA ALA A 235 -1.90 17.62 -4.29
C ALA A 235 -2.38 17.93 -2.87
N VAL A 236 -3.61 18.43 -2.77
CA VAL A 236 -4.32 18.65 -1.52
C VAL A 236 -5.65 17.90 -1.61
N LEU A 237 -5.91 17.05 -0.62
CA LEU A 237 -7.13 16.25 -0.54
C LEU A 237 -7.87 16.63 0.75
N ASP A 238 -9.16 16.89 0.61
CA ASP A 238 -10.07 17.27 1.70
C ASP A 238 -9.59 18.46 2.56
N ASP A 239 -8.82 19.36 1.95
CA ASP A 239 -8.23 20.56 2.57
C ASP A 239 -7.30 20.27 3.76
N GLU A 240 -6.85 19.03 3.93
CA GLU A 240 -6.01 18.63 5.07
C GLU A 240 -4.84 17.71 4.72
N LEU A 241 -4.97 16.88 3.70
CA LEU A 241 -3.94 15.91 3.32
C LEU A 241 -3.16 16.43 2.13
N VAL A 242 -1.87 16.63 2.32
CA VAL A 242 -0.96 17.24 1.35
C VAL A 242 0.04 16.21 0.83
N TRP A 243 0.19 16.16 -0.48
CA TRP A 243 1.30 15.54 -1.19
C TRP A 243 2.12 16.65 -1.85
N HIS A 244 3.39 16.78 -1.51
CA HIS A 244 4.27 17.84 -2.04
C HIS A 244 5.68 17.34 -2.27
N GLY A 245 6.31 17.74 -3.39
CA GLY A 245 7.69 17.38 -3.69
C GLY A 245 8.09 17.72 -5.12
N GLY A 246 9.21 17.18 -5.59
CA GLY A 246 9.71 17.41 -6.97
C GLY A 246 8.98 16.60 -8.04
N MET A 247 8.17 15.63 -7.67
CA MET A 247 7.59 14.65 -8.60
C MET A 247 6.30 15.12 -9.25
N ASN A 248 6.20 15.00 -10.56
CA ASN A 248 4.97 15.23 -11.33
C ASN A 248 3.92 14.14 -11.05
N LEU A 249 2.83 14.49 -10.36
CA LEU A 249 1.78 13.55 -10.00
C LEU A 249 0.97 13.04 -11.21
N LEU A 250 0.75 13.89 -12.21
CA LEU A 250 0.04 13.57 -13.44
C LEU A 250 0.93 13.57 -14.70
N GLY A 251 2.23 13.72 -14.52
CA GLY A 251 3.23 13.82 -15.57
C GLY A 251 4.30 12.74 -15.48
N LYS A 252 5.42 12.96 -16.17
CA LYS A 252 6.56 12.07 -16.15
C LYS A 252 7.25 12.15 -14.79
N GLU A 253 7.62 10.99 -14.26
CA GLU A 253 8.37 10.87 -13.01
C GLU A 253 9.87 10.95 -13.28
N ASP A 254 10.60 11.68 -12.44
CA ASP A 254 12.05 11.59 -12.36
C ASP A 254 12.45 10.64 -11.23
N ALA A 255 13.39 9.74 -11.52
CA ALA A 255 13.78 8.65 -10.61
C ALA A 255 14.42 9.13 -9.29
N TRP A 256 14.80 10.39 -9.21
CA TRP A 256 15.51 10.99 -8.07
C TRP A 256 14.62 11.88 -7.19
N ASP A 257 13.36 12.09 -7.58
CA ASP A 257 12.44 12.95 -6.86
C ASP A 257 11.72 12.20 -5.74
N ASN A 258 11.34 12.97 -4.72
CA ASN A 258 10.59 12.49 -3.57
C ASN A 258 9.28 13.27 -3.42
N LEU A 259 8.30 12.63 -2.80
CA LEU A 259 7.05 13.24 -2.36
C LEU A 259 6.91 13.12 -0.84
N MET A 260 6.59 14.22 -0.22
CA MET A 260 6.16 14.27 1.18
C MET A 260 4.64 14.14 1.26
N ARG A 261 4.15 13.25 2.09
CA ARG A 261 2.73 13.14 2.46
C ARG A 261 2.56 13.69 3.87
N ILE A 262 1.78 14.75 4.02
CA ILE A 262 1.61 15.46 5.30
C ILE A 262 0.13 15.67 5.55
N LYS A 263 -0.34 15.35 6.77
CA LYS A 263 -1.68 15.72 7.22
C LYS A 263 -1.61 17.03 8.00
N SER A 264 -1.95 18.14 7.34
CA SER A 264 -1.91 19.48 7.93
C SER A 264 -2.84 20.44 7.18
N VAL A 265 -3.87 20.92 7.86
CA VAL A 265 -4.80 21.94 7.34
C VAL A 265 -4.06 23.25 7.03
N GLN A 266 -3.09 23.63 7.87
CA GLN A 266 -2.34 24.86 7.68
C GLN A 266 -1.49 24.81 6.40
N VAL A 267 -0.71 23.74 6.20
CA VAL A 267 0.12 23.56 5.00
C VAL A 267 -0.75 23.46 3.74
N ALA A 268 -1.90 22.78 3.83
CA ALA A 268 -2.86 22.71 2.75
C ALA A 268 -3.36 24.10 2.33
N ALA A 269 -3.77 24.93 3.29
CA ALA A 269 -4.27 26.27 3.05
C ALA A 269 -3.18 27.17 2.42
N GLU A 270 -1.95 27.12 2.92
CA GLU A 270 -0.82 27.89 2.38
C GLU A 270 -0.51 27.51 0.92
N LEU A 271 -0.48 26.22 0.60
CA LEU A 271 -0.24 25.74 -0.77
C LEU A 271 -1.37 26.15 -1.73
N LEU A 272 -2.61 26.03 -1.29
CA LEU A 272 -3.77 26.46 -2.09
C LEU A 272 -3.75 27.97 -2.32
N GLU A 273 -3.39 28.78 -1.31
CA GLU A 273 -3.24 30.23 -1.46
C GLU A 273 -2.16 30.58 -2.48
N ILE A 274 -0.99 29.93 -2.42
CA ILE A 274 0.11 30.13 -3.37
C ILE A 274 -0.35 29.79 -4.79
N ALA A 275 -0.98 28.62 -4.96
CA ALA A 275 -1.39 28.14 -6.28
C ALA A 275 -2.54 28.94 -6.89
N LEU A 276 -3.41 29.53 -6.08
CA LEU A 276 -4.56 30.31 -6.54
C LEU A 276 -4.29 31.81 -6.64
N LYS A 277 -3.13 32.30 -6.18
CA LYS A 277 -2.74 33.71 -6.42
C LYS A 277 -2.80 34.02 -7.92
N LYS A 278 -3.50 35.09 -8.25
CA LYS A 278 -3.49 35.63 -9.62
C LYS A 278 -2.07 36.19 -9.89
N GLU A 279 -1.56 35.84 -11.04
CA GLU A 279 -0.40 36.55 -11.60
C GLU A 279 -0.83 38.04 -11.78
N GLU A 280 -0.17 38.97 -11.09
CA GLU A 280 -0.36 40.39 -11.27
C GLU A 280 0.31 40.87 -12.57
#